data_11fb06cffa86f1bf5523e52df8dfa6d6
#
_entry.id   11fb06cffa86f1bf5523e52df8dfa6d6
#
_cell.length_a   1.000
_cell.length_b   1.000
_cell.length_c   1.000
_cell.angle_alpha   90.00
_cell.angle_beta   90.00
_cell.angle_gamma   90.00
#
_symmetry.space_group_name_H-M   'P 1'
#
loop_
_entity.id
_entity.type
_entity.pdbx_description
1 polymer ?
#
loop_
_entity_poly.entity_id
_entity_poly.type
_entity_poly.pdbx_seq_one_letter_code
_entity_poly.pdbx_strand_id
1 'polypeptide(L)'
;MKLEQLLEGVPYTLVQGSLELDIEDIIYDSRKAAPGRLFVCIVGTQRDSHDYAAQCAAEGVTALVVQHDIDLSAVPGVTVLKVESSRYALALMSGNLFGNPSRRMTMIGVTGTKGKTTTTHMIKSVLEAAGRKVGMIGTNGIYFLGHHQETANTTPESYELQKTFREFLDAGCDTALMEVSSQGLMMDRVAGIHYDVGVFTNLSPDHIGPGEHKTFEEYRSWKGQLFKRCDVGVVNIDDENTEALLEGHTCKLVTYGRSEQADYRASGYELLRTHDFLGVKFHVTGKDEMDVKVNMPGEFSVYNALAALAVGKVLG
;
A
#
# COMPACT_ATOMS: atom_id res chain seq x y z
N MET A 1 2.34 23.63 9.25
CA MET A 1 3.36 23.51 8.16
C MET A 1 3.09 24.58 7.13
N LYS A 2 4.12 25.16 6.51
CA LYS A 2 3.89 26.08 5.38
C LYS A 2 3.30 25.36 4.18
N LEU A 3 2.36 25.98 3.48
CA LEU A 3 1.71 25.39 2.28
C LEU A 3 2.76 25.03 1.20
N GLU A 4 3.77 25.86 1.00
CA GLU A 4 4.86 25.59 0.05
C GLU A 4 5.61 24.28 0.40
N GLN A 5 5.89 24.01 1.68
CA GLN A 5 6.51 22.77 2.13
C GLN A 5 5.59 21.57 1.94
N LEU A 6 4.29 21.76 2.17
CA LEU A 6 3.28 20.72 1.97
C LEU A 6 3.18 20.31 0.50
N LEU A 7 3.41 21.24 -0.43
CA LEU A 7 3.36 21.05 -1.88
C LEU A 7 4.68 20.57 -2.50
N GLU A 8 5.71 20.28 -1.70
CA GLU A 8 6.99 19.81 -2.24
C GLU A 8 6.80 18.54 -3.07
N GLY A 9 7.26 18.59 -4.33
CA GLY A 9 7.13 17.49 -5.29
C GLY A 9 5.72 17.27 -5.87
N VAL A 10 4.73 18.10 -5.50
CA VAL A 10 3.37 18.05 -6.06
C VAL A 10 3.29 18.99 -7.27
N PRO A 11 2.95 18.49 -8.47
CA PRO A 11 2.66 19.37 -9.62
C PRO A 11 1.33 20.10 -9.41
N TYR A 12 1.35 21.43 -9.44
CA TYR A 12 0.14 22.25 -9.29
C TYR A 12 0.22 23.54 -10.08
N THR A 13 -0.96 24.18 -10.23
CA THR A 13 -1.11 25.57 -10.69
C THR A 13 -1.82 26.37 -9.59
N LEU A 14 -1.24 27.49 -9.15
CA LEU A 14 -1.91 28.42 -8.26
C LEU A 14 -2.96 29.19 -9.06
N VAL A 15 -4.23 28.98 -8.77
CA VAL A 15 -5.37 29.62 -9.45
C VAL A 15 -5.75 30.92 -8.74
N GLN A 16 -5.76 30.90 -7.40
CA GLN A 16 -6.13 32.05 -6.56
C GLN A 16 -5.37 32.02 -5.24
N GLY A 17 -5.12 33.16 -4.63
CA GLY A 17 -4.57 33.30 -3.29
C GLY A 17 -3.05 33.32 -3.23
N SER A 18 -2.46 32.76 -2.15
CA SER A 18 -1.03 32.80 -1.85
C SER A 18 -0.53 31.46 -1.35
N LEU A 19 0.76 31.19 -1.53
CA LEU A 19 1.45 30.02 -0.94
C LEU A 19 1.99 30.31 0.48
N GLU A 20 2.04 31.58 0.88
CA GLU A 20 2.56 31.99 2.19
C GLU A 20 1.53 31.77 3.30
N LEU A 21 1.03 30.54 3.42
CA LEU A 21 0.00 30.14 4.38
C LEU A 21 0.52 29.06 5.30
N ASP A 22 -0.01 29.01 6.51
CA ASP A 22 0.16 27.89 7.42
C ASP A 22 -1.02 26.93 7.31
N ILE A 23 -0.74 25.66 7.08
CA ILE A 23 -1.72 24.58 7.04
C ILE A 23 -1.51 23.70 8.27
N GLU A 24 -2.57 23.51 9.05
CA GLU A 24 -2.56 22.67 10.25
C GLU A 24 -2.76 21.20 9.89
N ASP A 25 -3.68 20.93 8.95
CA ASP A 25 -4.06 19.57 8.56
C ASP A 25 -4.62 19.53 7.13
N ILE A 26 -4.62 18.32 6.55
CA ILE A 26 -5.25 18.00 5.26
C ILE A 26 -6.53 17.24 5.53
N ILE A 27 -7.60 17.63 4.85
CA ILE A 27 -8.88 16.92 4.89
C ILE A 27 -9.38 16.63 3.47
N TYR A 28 -10.12 15.54 3.31
CA TYR A 28 -10.83 15.16 2.08
C TYR A 28 -12.29 14.74 2.38
N ASP A 29 -12.74 14.94 3.63
CA ASP A 29 -14.12 14.81 4.09
C ASP A 29 -14.62 16.22 4.46
N SER A 30 -15.59 16.75 3.71
CA SER A 30 -16.15 18.10 3.90
C SER A 30 -16.71 18.34 5.30
N ARG A 31 -17.18 17.28 5.99
CA ARG A 31 -17.68 17.35 7.37
C ARG A 31 -16.62 17.74 8.40
N LYS A 32 -15.34 17.68 8.00
CA LYS A 32 -14.18 18.06 8.82
C LYS A 32 -13.66 19.45 8.48
N ALA A 33 -14.38 20.24 7.65
CA ALA A 33 -13.96 21.58 7.29
C ALA A 33 -13.82 22.48 8.52
N ALA A 34 -12.73 23.23 8.60
CA ALA A 34 -12.42 24.14 9.69
C ALA A 34 -11.27 25.10 9.29
N PRO A 35 -11.09 26.23 9.97
CA PRO A 35 -9.93 27.09 9.80
C PRO A 35 -8.60 26.35 9.96
N GLY A 36 -7.57 26.79 9.22
CA GLY A 36 -6.25 26.16 9.22
C GLY A 36 -6.14 24.90 8.37
N ARG A 37 -7.22 24.36 7.83
CA ARG A 37 -7.21 23.13 7.04
C ARG A 37 -7.15 23.39 5.54
N LEU A 38 -6.53 22.44 4.84
CA LEU A 38 -6.56 22.32 3.38
C LEU A 38 -7.54 21.23 3.00
N PHE A 39 -8.56 21.55 2.21
CA PHE A 39 -9.53 20.57 1.70
C PHE A 39 -9.14 20.09 0.30
N VAL A 40 -9.00 18.78 0.13
CA VAL A 40 -8.74 18.14 -1.17
C VAL A 40 -10.05 17.66 -1.78
N CYS A 41 -10.44 18.28 -2.89
CA CYS A 41 -11.62 17.88 -3.65
C CYS A 41 -11.32 16.63 -4.47
N ILE A 42 -11.86 15.50 -4.06
CA ILE A 42 -11.66 14.20 -4.73
C ILE A 42 -12.84 13.90 -5.65
N VAL A 43 -12.54 13.52 -6.89
CA VAL A 43 -13.55 12.92 -7.79
C VAL A 43 -13.74 11.46 -7.35
N GLY A 44 -14.85 11.20 -6.69
CA GLY A 44 -15.25 9.87 -6.22
C GLY A 44 -16.05 9.10 -7.26
N THR A 45 -16.29 7.81 -7.02
CA THR A 45 -17.10 6.96 -7.92
C THR A 45 -18.59 7.28 -7.89
N GLN A 46 -19.10 7.86 -6.81
CA GLN A 46 -20.53 8.19 -6.63
C GLN A 46 -20.78 9.69 -6.43
N ARG A 47 -19.78 10.43 -5.96
CA ARG A 47 -19.90 11.86 -5.65
C ARG A 47 -18.61 12.56 -6.01
N ASP A 48 -18.74 13.82 -6.44
CA ASP A 48 -17.62 14.71 -6.66
C ASP A 48 -17.50 15.69 -5.49
N SER A 49 -16.36 15.67 -4.78
CA SER A 49 -16.17 16.54 -3.63
C SER A 49 -15.98 18.02 -3.99
N HIS A 50 -15.82 18.35 -5.27
CA HIS A 50 -15.80 19.76 -5.73
C HIS A 50 -17.13 20.47 -5.46
N ASP A 51 -18.25 19.74 -5.42
CA ASP A 51 -19.56 20.26 -5.07
C ASP A 51 -19.61 20.87 -3.64
N TYR A 52 -18.68 20.48 -2.78
CA TYR A 52 -18.58 20.97 -1.40
C TYR A 52 -17.55 22.09 -1.21
N ALA A 53 -16.89 22.54 -2.28
CA ALA A 53 -15.83 23.55 -2.18
C ALA A 53 -16.33 24.86 -1.56
N ALA A 54 -17.48 25.38 -2.01
CA ALA A 54 -18.11 26.60 -1.47
C ALA A 54 -18.51 26.45 0.00
N GLN A 55 -19.07 25.30 0.38
CA GLN A 55 -19.40 24.99 1.78
C GLN A 55 -18.15 24.98 2.65
N CYS A 56 -17.11 24.26 2.24
CA CYS A 56 -15.84 24.21 2.99
C CYS A 56 -15.20 25.60 3.12
N ALA A 57 -15.27 26.41 2.07
CA ALA A 57 -14.81 27.80 2.12
C ALA A 57 -15.58 28.62 3.16
N ALA A 58 -16.92 28.50 3.21
CA ALA A 58 -17.77 29.16 4.20
C ALA A 58 -17.47 28.69 5.64
N GLU A 59 -17.06 27.45 5.83
CA GLU A 59 -16.62 26.88 7.11
C GLU A 59 -15.16 27.25 7.47
N GLY A 60 -14.47 28.00 6.61
CA GLY A 60 -13.21 28.68 6.89
C GLY A 60 -11.98 27.86 6.52
N VAL A 61 -12.05 26.87 5.63
CA VAL A 61 -10.83 26.20 5.15
C VAL A 61 -9.88 27.23 4.52
N THR A 62 -8.59 27.06 4.73
CA THR A 62 -7.55 28.00 4.32
C THR A 62 -7.18 27.83 2.84
N ALA A 63 -7.23 26.59 2.33
CA ALA A 63 -6.91 26.28 0.95
C ALA A 63 -7.76 25.13 0.41
N LEU A 64 -7.91 25.10 -0.91
CA LEU A 64 -8.57 24.05 -1.69
C LEU A 64 -7.58 23.47 -2.71
N VAL A 65 -7.57 22.14 -2.86
CA VAL A 65 -6.94 21.44 -3.98
C VAL A 65 -8.04 20.89 -4.86
N VAL A 66 -8.04 21.29 -6.13
CA VAL A 66 -9.09 20.94 -7.11
C VAL A 66 -8.47 20.26 -8.33
N GLN A 67 -9.22 19.35 -8.95
CA GLN A 67 -8.80 18.67 -10.17
C GLN A 67 -9.41 19.30 -11.43
N HIS A 68 -10.55 19.95 -11.32
CA HIS A 68 -11.18 20.74 -12.38
C HIS A 68 -11.60 22.12 -11.88
N ASP A 69 -12.05 22.98 -12.78
CA ASP A 69 -12.42 24.36 -12.46
C ASP A 69 -13.65 24.39 -11.55
N ILE A 70 -13.63 25.32 -10.61
CA ILE A 70 -14.75 25.64 -9.70
C ILE A 70 -15.11 27.13 -9.83
N ASP A 71 -16.28 27.51 -9.34
CA ASP A 71 -16.66 28.91 -9.26
C ASP A 71 -15.86 29.65 -8.17
N LEU A 72 -14.84 30.39 -8.58
CA LEU A 72 -13.99 31.17 -7.68
C LEU A 72 -14.76 32.27 -6.91
N SER A 73 -15.88 32.75 -7.44
CA SER A 73 -16.71 33.73 -6.75
C SER A 73 -17.40 33.14 -5.51
N ALA A 74 -17.58 31.83 -5.47
CA ALA A 74 -18.14 31.11 -4.34
C ALA A 74 -17.13 30.79 -3.24
N VAL A 75 -15.82 31.03 -3.46
CA VAL A 75 -14.73 30.72 -2.52
C VAL A 75 -13.81 31.94 -2.31
N PRO A 76 -14.35 33.13 -1.99
CA PRO A 76 -13.57 34.36 -1.88
C PRO A 76 -12.53 34.25 -0.76
N GLY A 77 -11.28 34.65 -1.05
CA GLY A 77 -10.21 34.72 -0.06
C GLY A 77 -9.57 33.37 0.29
N VAL A 78 -10.05 32.24 -0.24
CA VAL A 78 -9.46 30.94 -0.08
C VAL A 78 -8.39 30.71 -1.15
N THR A 79 -7.24 30.13 -0.79
CA THR A 79 -6.23 29.74 -1.77
C THR A 79 -6.70 28.51 -2.55
N VAL A 80 -6.64 28.57 -3.89
CA VAL A 80 -7.07 27.49 -4.77
C VAL A 80 -5.89 27.01 -5.62
N LEU A 81 -5.61 25.71 -5.50
CA LEU A 81 -4.55 24.99 -6.20
C LEU A 81 -5.17 23.97 -7.15
N LYS A 82 -4.86 24.06 -8.44
CA LYS A 82 -5.32 23.08 -9.44
C LYS A 82 -4.24 22.04 -9.70
N VAL A 83 -4.63 20.77 -9.68
CA VAL A 83 -3.76 19.60 -9.91
C VAL A 83 -4.36 18.70 -10.99
N GLU A 84 -3.56 17.84 -11.59
CA GLU A 84 -4.03 16.84 -12.56
C GLU A 84 -4.83 15.70 -11.88
N SER A 85 -4.33 15.21 -10.72
CA SER A 85 -4.99 14.19 -9.89
C SER A 85 -5.01 14.63 -8.44
N SER A 86 -6.21 14.87 -7.90
CA SER A 86 -6.39 15.21 -6.49
C SER A 86 -5.95 14.07 -5.56
N ARG A 87 -6.11 12.81 -5.98
CA ARG A 87 -5.69 11.63 -5.20
C ARG A 87 -4.17 11.53 -5.15
N TYR A 88 -3.50 11.73 -6.28
CA TYR A 88 -2.04 11.75 -6.33
C TYR A 88 -1.47 12.90 -5.48
N ALA A 89 -2.05 14.09 -5.59
CA ALA A 89 -1.67 15.24 -4.78
C ALA A 89 -1.89 14.97 -3.28
N LEU A 90 -3.04 14.39 -2.89
CA LEU A 90 -3.31 13.99 -1.50
C LEU A 90 -2.22 13.06 -0.97
N ALA A 91 -1.80 12.06 -1.76
CA ALA A 91 -0.79 11.11 -1.34
C ALA A 91 0.57 11.78 -1.06
N LEU A 92 1.04 12.64 -1.97
CA LEU A 92 2.31 13.34 -1.79
C LEU A 92 2.25 14.35 -0.63
N MET A 93 1.19 15.15 -0.57
CA MET A 93 0.99 16.11 0.52
C MET A 93 0.90 15.42 1.88
N SER A 94 0.21 14.28 1.96
CA SER A 94 0.16 13.49 3.20
C SER A 94 1.54 12.98 3.60
N GLY A 95 2.34 12.51 2.64
CA GLY A 95 3.73 12.18 2.90
C GLY A 95 4.50 13.34 3.51
N ASN A 96 4.41 14.52 2.91
CA ASN A 96 5.07 15.73 3.39
C ASN A 96 4.58 16.16 4.77
N LEU A 97 3.26 16.13 5.02
CA LEU A 97 2.65 16.48 6.29
C LEU A 97 3.21 15.65 7.45
N PHE A 98 3.35 14.34 7.25
CA PHE A 98 3.83 13.40 8.25
C PHE A 98 5.36 13.19 8.23
N GLY A 99 6.10 13.96 7.40
CA GLY A 99 7.56 13.93 7.33
C GLY A 99 8.12 12.70 6.58
N ASN A 100 7.40 12.25 5.56
CA ASN A 100 7.76 11.15 4.66
C ASN A 100 8.21 9.88 5.42
N PRO A 101 7.36 9.32 6.31
CA PRO A 101 7.76 8.24 7.21
C PRO A 101 8.17 6.96 6.48
N SER A 102 7.57 6.65 5.32
CA SER A 102 7.91 5.49 4.50
C SER A 102 9.38 5.47 4.03
N ARG A 103 10.03 6.63 3.92
CA ARG A 103 11.46 6.72 3.53
C ARG A 103 12.43 6.39 4.67
N ARG A 104 11.92 6.14 5.87
CA ARG A 104 12.68 5.94 7.10
C ARG A 104 12.52 4.53 7.69
N MET A 105 11.78 3.67 7.02
CA MET A 105 11.53 2.28 7.39
C MET A 105 11.78 1.37 6.18
N THR A 106 12.05 0.10 6.44
CA THR A 106 11.99 -0.92 5.39
C THR A 106 10.52 -1.13 4.99
N MET A 107 10.20 -0.90 3.72
CA MET A 107 8.84 -0.97 3.18
C MET A 107 8.61 -2.27 2.43
N ILE A 108 7.61 -3.05 2.83
CA ILE A 108 7.26 -4.33 2.18
C ILE A 108 5.80 -4.27 1.74
N GLY A 109 5.56 -4.44 0.44
CA GLY A 109 4.21 -4.48 -0.13
C GLY A 109 3.87 -5.88 -0.63
N VAL A 110 2.70 -6.41 -0.26
CA VAL A 110 2.22 -7.73 -0.70
C VAL A 110 0.97 -7.58 -1.55
N THR A 111 1.03 -8.03 -2.80
CA THR A 111 -0.11 -8.04 -3.73
C THR A 111 -0.45 -9.44 -4.22
N GLY A 112 -1.64 -9.59 -4.78
CA GLY A 112 -2.17 -10.84 -5.33
C GLY A 112 -3.68 -10.93 -5.14
N THR A 113 -4.30 -11.98 -5.64
CA THR A 113 -5.74 -12.21 -5.44
C THR A 113 -5.99 -12.81 -4.06
N LYS A 114 -5.37 -13.93 -3.75
CA LYS A 114 -5.53 -14.67 -2.48
C LYS A 114 -4.20 -14.74 -1.72
N GLY A 115 -4.27 -15.00 -0.43
CA GLY A 115 -3.09 -15.26 0.40
C GLY A 115 -2.34 -14.03 0.92
N LYS A 116 -2.69 -12.81 0.51
CA LYS A 116 -2.03 -11.57 1.00
C LYS A 116 -1.96 -11.51 2.52
N THR A 117 -3.10 -11.62 3.19
CA THR A 117 -3.20 -11.55 4.66
C THR A 117 -2.37 -12.64 5.34
N THR A 118 -2.47 -13.89 4.87
CA THR A 118 -1.69 -14.99 5.43
C THR A 118 -0.19 -14.76 5.23
N THR A 119 0.20 -14.34 4.02
CA THR A 119 1.61 -14.05 3.69
C THR A 119 2.15 -12.90 4.53
N THR A 120 1.40 -11.81 4.72
CA THR A 120 1.83 -10.70 5.59
C THR A 120 2.05 -11.16 7.03
N HIS A 121 1.13 -11.96 7.60
CA HIS A 121 1.33 -12.50 8.95
C HIS A 121 2.54 -13.43 9.05
N MET A 122 2.81 -14.28 8.04
CA MET A 122 4.00 -15.12 8.01
C MET A 122 5.29 -14.29 7.88
N ILE A 123 5.33 -13.29 6.99
CA ILE A 123 6.45 -12.36 6.86
C ILE A 123 6.70 -11.66 8.19
N LYS A 124 5.66 -11.11 8.83
CA LYS A 124 5.75 -10.45 10.12
C LYS A 124 6.40 -11.37 11.16
N SER A 125 5.92 -12.62 11.25
CA SER A 125 6.46 -13.60 12.22
C SER A 125 7.94 -13.90 11.96
N VAL A 126 8.37 -14.05 10.71
CA VAL A 126 9.76 -14.29 10.33
C VAL A 126 10.64 -13.09 10.71
N LEU A 127 10.20 -11.88 10.39
CA LEU A 127 10.96 -10.66 10.65
C LEU A 127 11.05 -10.34 12.15
N GLU A 128 9.97 -10.55 12.91
CA GLU A 128 9.97 -10.38 14.36
C GLU A 128 10.87 -11.42 15.06
N ALA A 129 10.89 -12.66 14.56
CA ALA A 129 11.82 -13.68 15.06
C ALA A 129 13.30 -13.31 14.79
N ALA A 130 13.56 -12.56 13.73
CA ALA A 130 14.86 -11.99 13.41
C ALA A 130 15.17 -10.67 14.20
N GLY A 131 14.28 -10.25 15.12
CA GLY A 131 14.48 -9.09 15.98
C GLY A 131 14.02 -7.76 15.40
N ARG A 132 13.33 -7.75 14.23
CA ARG A 132 12.76 -6.53 13.66
C ARG A 132 11.49 -6.10 14.38
N LYS A 133 11.21 -4.81 14.38
CA LYS A 133 9.97 -4.22 14.91
C LYS A 133 9.05 -3.87 13.76
N VAL A 134 8.06 -4.74 13.52
CA VAL A 134 7.20 -4.69 12.33
C VAL A 134 5.87 -4.03 12.65
N GLY A 135 5.55 -2.94 11.92
CA GLY A 135 4.18 -2.44 11.76
C GLY A 135 3.54 -3.11 10.54
N MET A 136 2.31 -3.59 10.66
CA MET A 136 1.58 -4.27 9.59
C MET A 136 0.21 -3.64 9.34
N ILE A 137 -0.15 -3.46 8.06
CA ILE A 137 -1.44 -2.93 7.59
C ILE A 137 -2.06 -3.92 6.62
N GLY A 138 -3.30 -4.31 6.82
CA GLY A 138 -4.00 -5.21 5.92
C GLY A 138 -5.49 -5.34 6.19
N THR A 139 -6.11 -6.33 5.57
CA THR A 139 -7.56 -6.59 5.66
C THR A 139 -8.03 -6.77 7.11
N ASN A 140 -7.20 -7.37 7.96
CA ASN A 140 -7.54 -7.63 9.37
C ASN A 140 -7.23 -6.44 10.29
N GLY A 141 -6.78 -5.31 9.76
CA GLY A 141 -6.45 -4.11 10.54
C GLY A 141 -4.98 -3.73 10.51
N ILE A 142 -4.61 -2.88 11.47
CA ILE A 142 -3.28 -2.33 11.69
C ILE A 142 -2.73 -2.97 12.96
N TYR A 143 -1.51 -3.52 12.91
CA TYR A 143 -0.86 -4.21 14.03
C TYR A 143 0.56 -3.69 14.21
N PHE A 144 0.94 -3.28 15.40
CA PHE A 144 2.33 -2.93 15.75
C PHE A 144 2.55 -3.02 17.27
N LEU A 145 3.63 -3.65 17.69
CA LEU A 145 4.09 -3.71 19.08
C LEU A 145 2.98 -4.01 20.12
N GLY A 146 2.07 -4.96 19.79
CA GLY A 146 0.94 -5.34 20.64
C GLY A 146 -0.32 -4.46 20.48
N HIS A 147 -0.27 -3.39 19.70
CA HIS A 147 -1.45 -2.60 19.34
C HIS A 147 -2.19 -3.22 18.16
N HIS A 148 -3.50 -3.12 18.17
CA HIS A 148 -4.39 -3.49 17.09
C HIS A 148 -5.46 -2.43 16.89
N GLN A 149 -5.68 -2.04 15.63
CA GLN A 149 -6.73 -1.11 15.22
C GLN A 149 -7.40 -1.63 13.96
N GLU A 150 -8.73 -1.55 13.89
CA GLU A 150 -9.46 -1.88 12.66
C GLU A 150 -9.22 -0.85 11.56
N THR A 151 -9.35 -1.29 10.31
CA THR A 151 -9.28 -0.43 9.13
C THR A 151 -10.47 -0.70 8.20
N ALA A 152 -10.98 0.34 7.55
CA ALA A 152 -12.10 0.22 6.63
C ALA A 152 -11.72 -0.45 5.30
N ASN A 153 -10.45 -0.39 4.91
CA ASN A 153 -9.96 -0.90 3.64
C ASN A 153 -8.68 -1.70 3.84
N THR A 154 -8.47 -2.74 3.02
CA THR A 154 -7.22 -3.51 2.97
C THR A 154 -6.00 -2.61 2.77
N THR A 155 -6.13 -1.61 1.91
CA THR A 155 -5.17 -0.53 1.69
C THR A 155 -5.87 0.78 2.00
N PRO A 156 -5.63 1.41 3.16
CA PRO A 156 -6.24 2.69 3.55
C PRO A 156 -5.99 3.82 2.56
N GLU A 157 -6.73 4.92 2.66
CA GLU A 157 -6.46 6.13 1.90
C GLU A 157 -5.07 6.69 2.26
N SER A 158 -4.48 7.45 1.35
CA SER A 158 -3.09 7.88 1.46
C SER A 158 -2.81 8.71 2.74
N TYR A 159 -3.76 9.52 3.18
CA TYR A 159 -3.63 10.28 4.42
C TYR A 159 -3.51 9.34 5.64
N GLU A 160 -4.41 8.38 5.76
CA GLU A 160 -4.39 7.39 6.85
C GLU A 160 -3.13 6.52 6.80
N LEU A 161 -2.67 6.14 5.59
CA LEU A 161 -1.43 5.38 5.43
C LEU A 161 -0.22 6.16 5.97
N GLN A 162 -0.03 7.40 5.55
CA GLN A 162 1.12 8.20 5.97
C GLN A 162 1.07 8.52 7.47
N LYS A 163 -0.13 8.76 8.01
CA LYS A 163 -0.36 8.91 9.45
C LYS A 163 0.05 7.64 10.20
N THR A 164 -0.41 6.47 9.75
CA THR A 164 -0.08 5.17 10.36
C THR A 164 1.41 4.88 10.30
N PHE A 165 2.08 5.17 9.18
CA PHE A 165 3.52 5.02 9.09
C PHE A 165 4.26 5.95 10.05
N ARG A 166 3.74 7.16 10.29
CA ARG A 166 4.28 8.04 11.31
C ARG A 166 4.12 7.45 12.71
N GLU A 167 2.96 6.88 13.03
CA GLU A 167 2.70 6.18 14.28
C GLU A 167 3.63 4.98 14.48
N PHE A 168 3.92 4.21 13.42
CA PHE A 168 4.90 3.12 13.45
C PHE A 168 6.29 3.62 13.82
N LEU A 169 6.78 4.69 13.17
CA LEU A 169 8.07 5.29 13.48
C LEU A 169 8.15 5.78 14.92
N ASP A 170 7.12 6.50 15.39
CA ASP A 170 7.07 7.06 16.73
C ASP A 170 7.04 5.96 17.80
N ALA A 171 6.43 4.81 17.50
CA ALA A 171 6.46 3.61 18.33
C ALA A 171 7.80 2.86 18.26
N GLY A 172 8.69 3.22 17.32
CA GLY A 172 10.01 2.61 17.14
C GLY A 172 10.02 1.39 16.22
N CYS A 173 9.02 1.23 15.33
CA CYS A 173 9.09 0.25 14.25
C CYS A 173 10.17 0.64 13.23
N ASP A 174 10.88 -0.37 12.71
CA ASP A 174 11.89 -0.23 11.66
C ASP A 174 11.41 -0.75 10.30
N THR A 175 10.29 -1.45 10.29
CA THR A 175 9.72 -2.12 9.11
C THR A 175 8.21 -1.87 9.04
N ALA A 176 7.74 -1.46 7.88
CA ALA A 176 6.32 -1.37 7.55
C ALA A 176 5.97 -2.41 6.47
N LEU A 177 5.07 -3.31 6.81
CA LEU A 177 4.56 -4.38 5.95
C LEU A 177 3.11 -4.12 5.64
N MET A 178 2.70 -4.13 4.36
CA MET A 178 1.31 -3.86 4.01
C MET A 178 0.76 -4.71 2.87
N GLU A 179 -0.52 -4.98 2.94
CA GLU A 179 -1.27 -5.49 1.79
C GLU A 179 -1.51 -4.34 0.80
N VAL A 180 -1.13 -4.56 -0.47
CA VAL A 180 -1.30 -3.61 -1.56
C VAL A 180 -2.35 -4.14 -2.53
N SER A 181 -3.57 -3.60 -2.44
CA SER A 181 -4.67 -3.97 -3.33
C SER A 181 -4.53 -3.29 -4.70
N SER A 182 -5.10 -3.88 -5.73
CA SER A 182 -5.15 -3.27 -7.07
C SER A 182 -5.91 -1.94 -7.07
N GLN A 183 -6.99 -1.83 -6.28
CA GLN A 183 -7.70 -0.56 -6.11
C GLN A 183 -6.85 0.48 -5.38
N GLY A 184 -6.05 0.07 -4.38
CA GLY A 184 -5.11 0.97 -3.70
C GLY A 184 -4.08 1.58 -4.66
N LEU A 185 -3.61 0.79 -5.63
CA LEU A 185 -2.72 1.25 -6.70
C LEU A 185 -3.46 2.14 -7.70
N MET A 186 -4.66 1.74 -8.15
CA MET A 186 -5.48 2.47 -9.11
C MET A 186 -5.94 3.84 -8.58
N MET A 187 -6.22 3.93 -7.28
CA MET A 187 -6.69 5.13 -6.61
C MET A 187 -5.57 5.97 -5.99
N ASP A 188 -4.33 5.78 -6.40
CA ASP A 188 -3.14 6.50 -5.91
C ASP A 188 -2.93 6.46 -4.37
N ARG A 189 -3.56 5.52 -3.65
CA ARG A 189 -3.44 5.44 -2.18
C ARG A 189 -2.02 5.21 -1.71
N VAL A 190 -1.20 4.56 -2.55
CA VAL A 190 0.20 4.26 -2.28
C VAL A 190 1.16 5.09 -3.16
N ALA A 191 0.68 6.17 -3.78
CA ALA A 191 1.55 7.06 -4.55
C ALA A 191 2.60 7.70 -3.64
N GLY A 192 3.80 7.91 -4.17
CA GLY A 192 4.93 8.44 -3.43
C GLY A 192 5.61 7.46 -2.47
N ILE A 193 5.10 6.23 -2.31
CA ILE A 193 5.74 5.16 -1.56
C ILE A 193 6.64 4.35 -2.49
N HIS A 194 7.89 4.17 -2.10
CA HIS A 194 8.81 3.20 -2.67
C HIS A 194 8.93 2.01 -1.74
N TYR A 195 9.03 0.80 -2.28
CA TYR A 195 9.13 -0.43 -1.50
C TYR A 195 10.52 -1.04 -1.64
N ASP A 196 11.11 -1.48 -0.53
CA ASP A 196 12.32 -2.30 -0.59
C ASP A 196 12.00 -3.68 -1.18
N VAL A 197 10.83 -4.23 -0.81
CA VAL A 197 10.38 -5.53 -1.32
C VAL A 197 8.91 -5.48 -1.74
N GLY A 198 8.63 -5.87 -2.98
CA GLY A 198 7.30 -6.17 -3.49
C GLY A 198 7.09 -7.68 -3.56
N VAL A 199 5.95 -8.18 -3.08
CA VAL A 199 5.63 -9.62 -3.07
C VAL A 199 4.41 -9.89 -3.93
N PHE A 200 4.49 -10.88 -4.83
CA PHE A 200 3.36 -11.38 -5.61
C PHE A 200 3.00 -12.79 -5.18
N THR A 201 1.74 -13.01 -4.76
CA THR A 201 1.27 -14.33 -4.30
C THR A 201 0.65 -15.17 -5.41
N ASN A 202 -0.39 -14.67 -6.06
CA ASN A 202 -1.11 -15.33 -7.16
C ASN A 202 -2.10 -14.36 -7.82
N LEU A 203 -2.61 -14.73 -9.00
CA LEU A 203 -3.64 -13.98 -9.70
C LEU A 203 -4.74 -14.90 -10.24
N SER A 204 -5.98 -14.55 -9.97
CA SER A 204 -7.17 -15.17 -10.55
C SER A 204 -8.23 -14.10 -10.78
N PRO A 205 -9.22 -14.30 -11.66
CA PRO A 205 -10.31 -13.35 -11.88
C PRO A 205 -11.00 -12.99 -10.57
N ASP A 206 -10.97 -11.72 -10.21
CA ASP A 206 -11.60 -11.14 -9.03
C ASP A 206 -11.69 -9.62 -9.24
N HIS A 207 -12.58 -8.93 -8.52
CA HIS A 207 -12.70 -7.47 -8.59
C HIS A 207 -12.92 -6.92 -10.02
N ILE A 208 -13.72 -7.58 -10.83
CA ILE A 208 -14.09 -7.16 -12.18
C ILE A 208 -15.58 -6.83 -12.19
N GLY A 209 -15.93 -5.55 -12.39
CA GLY A 209 -17.32 -5.10 -12.39
C GLY A 209 -17.50 -3.60 -12.24
N PRO A 210 -18.75 -3.12 -12.13
CA PRO A 210 -19.04 -1.71 -11.93
C PRO A 210 -18.39 -1.15 -10.66
N GLY A 211 -17.59 -0.10 -10.80
CA GLY A 211 -16.86 0.53 -9.68
C GLY A 211 -15.57 -0.18 -9.28
N GLU A 212 -15.20 -1.24 -10.00
CA GLU A 212 -13.94 -1.98 -9.88
C GLU A 212 -13.15 -1.91 -11.20
N HIS A 213 -12.35 -2.95 -11.50
CA HIS A 213 -11.63 -3.01 -12.78
C HIS A 213 -12.57 -3.40 -13.94
N LYS A 214 -12.31 -2.87 -15.12
CA LYS A 214 -13.13 -3.16 -16.33
C LYS A 214 -12.84 -4.53 -16.90
N THR A 215 -11.57 -4.98 -16.81
CA THR A 215 -11.12 -6.26 -17.37
C THR A 215 -10.10 -6.93 -16.42
N PHE A 216 -9.85 -8.21 -16.67
CA PHE A 216 -8.81 -8.96 -15.95
C PHE A 216 -7.41 -8.42 -16.25
N GLU A 217 -7.16 -7.98 -17.49
CA GLU A 217 -5.89 -7.37 -17.90
C GLU A 217 -5.64 -6.07 -17.16
N GLU A 218 -6.67 -5.24 -16.99
CA GLU A 218 -6.58 -4.02 -16.19
C GLU A 218 -6.27 -4.34 -14.72
N TYR A 219 -6.98 -5.29 -14.13
CA TYR A 219 -6.73 -5.77 -12.77
C TYR A 219 -5.30 -6.27 -12.58
N ARG A 220 -4.79 -7.08 -13.52
CA ARG A 220 -3.41 -7.58 -13.54
C ARG A 220 -2.41 -6.43 -13.67
N SER A 221 -2.62 -5.52 -14.62
CA SER A 221 -1.75 -4.37 -14.87
C SER A 221 -1.61 -3.48 -13.62
N TRP A 222 -2.71 -3.23 -12.90
CA TRP A 222 -2.64 -2.46 -11.67
C TRP A 222 -1.81 -3.15 -10.60
N LYS A 223 -1.93 -4.46 -10.40
CA LYS A 223 -1.07 -5.18 -9.45
C LYS A 223 0.40 -5.14 -9.86
N GLY A 224 0.67 -5.18 -11.16
CA GLY A 224 2.02 -5.07 -11.71
C GLY A 224 2.71 -3.72 -11.39
N GLN A 225 1.96 -2.65 -11.09
CA GLN A 225 2.53 -1.36 -10.73
C GLN A 225 3.38 -1.42 -9.44
N LEU A 226 3.16 -2.38 -8.55
CA LEU A 226 4.01 -2.58 -7.37
C LEU A 226 5.47 -2.86 -7.78
N PHE A 227 5.67 -3.65 -8.84
CA PHE A 227 7.00 -4.07 -9.32
C PHE A 227 7.75 -3.01 -10.13
N LYS A 228 7.10 -1.88 -10.39
CA LYS A 228 7.71 -0.65 -10.92
C LYS A 228 8.12 0.34 -9.82
N ARG A 229 7.82 0.01 -8.55
CA ARG A 229 8.02 0.86 -7.38
C ARG A 229 8.73 0.13 -6.24
N CYS A 230 9.39 -0.99 -6.52
CA CYS A 230 10.19 -1.72 -5.53
C CYS A 230 11.59 -2.03 -6.03
N ASP A 231 12.52 -2.28 -5.10
CA ASP A 231 13.89 -2.66 -5.41
C ASP A 231 13.99 -4.15 -5.72
N VAL A 232 13.29 -4.99 -4.94
CA VAL A 232 13.26 -6.45 -5.13
C VAL A 232 11.82 -6.95 -5.23
N GLY A 233 11.51 -7.70 -6.27
CA GLY A 233 10.25 -8.41 -6.47
C GLY A 233 10.39 -9.88 -6.07
N VAL A 234 9.70 -10.31 -5.00
CA VAL A 234 9.58 -11.71 -4.59
C VAL A 234 8.32 -12.28 -5.24
N VAL A 235 8.46 -13.17 -6.22
CA VAL A 235 7.36 -13.53 -7.12
C VAL A 235 7.14 -15.03 -7.21
N ASN A 236 5.87 -15.45 -7.19
CA ASN A 236 5.44 -16.81 -7.43
C ASN A 236 5.59 -17.14 -8.93
N ILE A 237 6.59 -17.97 -9.28
CA ILE A 237 6.89 -18.33 -10.67
C ILE A 237 5.88 -19.36 -11.23
N ASP A 238 5.14 -20.05 -10.38
CA ASP A 238 4.19 -21.08 -10.79
C ASP A 238 2.82 -20.51 -11.19
N ASP A 239 2.57 -19.22 -10.96
CA ASP A 239 1.35 -18.56 -11.42
C ASP A 239 1.50 -18.18 -12.90
N GLU A 240 0.58 -18.64 -13.75
CA GLU A 240 0.58 -18.41 -15.20
C GLU A 240 0.54 -16.94 -15.61
N ASN A 241 0.11 -16.07 -14.71
CA ASN A 241 0.02 -14.62 -14.96
C ASN A 241 1.29 -13.86 -14.57
N THR A 242 2.30 -14.51 -13.97
CA THR A 242 3.48 -13.85 -13.42
C THR A 242 4.25 -13.06 -14.48
N GLU A 243 4.51 -13.63 -15.64
CA GLU A 243 5.23 -12.97 -16.72
C GLU A 243 4.50 -11.70 -17.18
N ALA A 244 3.21 -11.80 -17.47
CA ALA A 244 2.41 -10.67 -17.91
C ALA A 244 2.15 -9.62 -16.82
N LEU A 245 2.12 -10.03 -15.54
CA LEU A 245 2.03 -9.11 -14.40
C LEU A 245 3.30 -8.27 -14.26
N LEU A 246 4.45 -8.86 -14.53
CA LEU A 246 5.77 -8.22 -14.43
C LEU A 246 6.13 -7.36 -15.65
N GLU A 247 5.26 -7.22 -16.63
CA GLU A 247 5.54 -6.40 -17.81
C GLU A 247 5.98 -4.98 -17.45
N GLY A 248 7.20 -4.62 -17.88
CA GLY A 248 7.81 -3.32 -17.59
C GLY A 248 8.23 -3.11 -16.12
N HIS A 249 8.44 -4.18 -15.34
CA HIS A 249 9.05 -4.09 -14.01
C HIS A 249 10.46 -3.53 -14.07
N THR A 250 10.92 -2.93 -12.98
CA THR A 250 12.26 -2.34 -12.87
C THR A 250 13.08 -2.95 -11.72
N CYS A 251 12.47 -3.80 -10.92
CA CYS A 251 13.06 -4.43 -9.74
C CYS A 251 13.92 -5.66 -10.09
N LYS A 252 14.79 -6.04 -9.17
CA LYS A 252 15.44 -7.36 -9.18
C LYS A 252 14.44 -8.43 -8.80
N LEU A 253 14.41 -9.56 -9.51
CA LEU A 253 13.48 -10.64 -9.21
C LEU A 253 14.15 -11.70 -8.34
N VAL A 254 13.40 -12.17 -7.35
CA VAL A 254 13.64 -13.36 -6.55
C VAL A 254 12.41 -14.23 -6.69
N THR A 255 12.59 -15.43 -7.22
CA THR A 255 11.47 -16.33 -7.57
C THR A 255 11.25 -17.40 -6.51
N TYR A 256 10.01 -17.78 -6.29
CA TYR A 256 9.66 -18.90 -5.44
C TYR A 256 8.54 -19.73 -6.08
N GLY A 257 8.50 -21.02 -5.72
CA GLY A 257 7.49 -21.93 -6.25
C GLY A 257 7.88 -23.39 -6.08
N ARG A 258 7.27 -24.26 -6.87
CA ARG A 258 7.59 -25.69 -6.99
C ARG A 258 8.36 -26.00 -8.28
N SER A 259 8.33 -25.08 -9.23
CA SER A 259 9.08 -25.14 -10.49
C SER A 259 10.59 -25.30 -10.23
N GLU A 260 11.27 -26.02 -11.11
CA GLU A 260 12.73 -26.22 -11.04
C GLU A 260 13.52 -24.94 -11.25
N GLN A 261 12.90 -23.92 -11.87
CA GLN A 261 13.51 -22.63 -12.13
C GLN A 261 13.40 -21.66 -10.94
N ALA A 262 12.64 -22.01 -9.88
CA ALA A 262 12.48 -21.14 -8.73
C ALA A 262 13.76 -21.01 -7.91
N ASP A 263 14.10 -19.78 -7.51
CA ASP A 263 15.21 -19.50 -6.59
C ASP A 263 15.03 -20.19 -5.23
N TYR A 264 13.79 -20.23 -4.72
CA TYR A 264 13.38 -20.97 -3.54
C TYR A 264 12.29 -21.96 -3.93
N ARG A 265 12.66 -23.24 -4.03
CA ARG A 265 11.80 -24.32 -4.51
C ARG A 265 11.29 -25.18 -3.37
N ALA A 266 9.98 -25.40 -3.29
CA ALA A 266 9.42 -26.42 -2.40
C ALA A 266 9.33 -27.78 -3.07
N SER A 267 9.73 -28.83 -2.35
CA SER A 267 9.59 -30.23 -2.73
C SER A 267 9.14 -31.07 -1.52
N GLY A 268 8.70 -32.31 -1.76
CA GLY A 268 8.37 -33.22 -0.68
C GLY A 268 7.22 -32.77 0.23
N TYR A 269 6.18 -32.16 -0.35
CA TYR A 269 5.00 -31.70 0.38
C TYR A 269 4.31 -32.88 1.09
N GLU A 270 4.10 -32.73 2.40
CA GLU A 270 3.41 -33.67 3.27
C GLU A 270 2.42 -32.95 4.18
N LEU A 271 1.16 -33.42 4.23
CA LEU A 271 0.18 -32.98 5.20
C LEU A 271 0.40 -33.71 6.52
N LEU A 272 0.79 -32.97 7.55
CA LEU A 272 0.98 -33.50 8.89
C LEU A 272 -0.30 -33.32 9.72
N ARG A 273 -0.82 -34.42 10.23
CA ARG A 273 -1.97 -34.42 11.15
C ARG A 273 -1.65 -35.32 12.35
N THR A 274 -1.34 -34.66 13.46
CA THR A 274 -1.12 -35.33 14.75
C THR A 274 -2.11 -34.78 15.78
N HIS A 275 -2.09 -35.26 17.02
CA HIS A 275 -2.92 -34.75 18.09
C HIS A 275 -2.68 -33.24 18.34
N ASP A 276 -1.40 -32.81 18.23
CA ASP A 276 -0.99 -31.44 18.62
C ASP A 276 -0.59 -30.56 17.42
N PHE A 277 -0.62 -31.11 16.19
CA PHE A 277 -0.18 -30.38 15.01
C PHE A 277 -1.03 -30.72 13.78
N LEU A 278 -1.60 -29.68 13.19
CA LEU A 278 -2.26 -29.75 11.88
C LEU A 278 -1.58 -28.74 10.95
N GLY A 279 -0.86 -29.23 9.93
CA GLY A 279 -0.13 -28.33 9.06
C GLY A 279 0.57 -29.04 7.92
N VAL A 280 1.55 -28.39 7.32
CA VAL A 280 2.33 -28.91 6.20
C VAL A 280 3.81 -28.98 6.55
N LYS A 281 4.50 -29.99 6.01
CA LYS A 281 5.95 -30.07 5.96
C LYS A 281 6.39 -30.12 4.49
N PHE A 282 7.48 -29.45 4.18
CA PHE A 282 8.11 -29.51 2.87
C PHE A 282 9.60 -29.19 2.99
N HIS A 283 10.34 -29.55 1.96
CA HIS A 283 11.77 -29.28 1.86
C HIS A 283 12.00 -28.14 0.87
N VAL A 284 12.81 -27.17 1.25
CA VAL A 284 13.22 -26.04 0.39
C VAL A 284 14.58 -26.36 -0.21
N THR A 285 14.73 -26.12 -1.51
CA THR A 285 15.98 -26.22 -2.28
C THR A 285 16.18 -24.96 -3.12
N GLY A 286 17.33 -24.85 -3.79
CA GLY A 286 17.69 -23.73 -4.66
C GLY A 286 18.74 -22.84 -4.00
N LYS A 287 18.45 -21.56 -3.76
CA LYS A 287 19.39 -20.64 -3.09
C LYS A 287 19.63 -20.97 -1.62
N ASP A 288 18.80 -21.81 -1.03
CA ASP A 288 18.93 -22.27 0.34
C ASP A 288 18.41 -23.71 0.46
N GLU A 289 18.81 -24.42 1.52
CA GLU A 289 18.37 -25.80 1.77
C GLU A 289 17.91 -25.95 3.21
N MET A 290 16.62 -26.30 3.43
CA MET A 290 16.06 -26.47 4.76
C MET A 290 14.71 -27.23 4.76
N ASP A 291 14.41 -27.88 5.87
CA ASP A 291 13.06 -28.38 6.16
C ASP A 291 12.19 -27.30 6.78
N VAL A 292 10.99 -27.13 6.26
CA VAL A 292 10.00 -26.16 6.74
C VAL A 292 8.76 -26.89 7.24
N LYS A 293 8.26 -26.47 8.41
CA LYS A 293 6.96 -26.87 8.95
C LYS A 293 6.10 -25.64 9.18
N VAL A 294 4.87 -25.69 8.71
CA VAL A 294 3.90 -24.60 8.87
C VAL A 294 2.64 -25.16 9.55
N ASN A 295 2.27 -24.58 10.69
CA ASN A 295 1.05 -24.97 11.43
C ASN A 295 -0.20 -24.38 10.76
N MET A 296 -0.35 -24.69 9.48
CA MET A 296 -1.50 -24.31 8.65
C MET A 296 -1.63 -25.35 7.52
N PRO A 297 -2.75 -26.06 7.42
CA PRO A 297 -2.96 -27.08 6.40
C PRO A 297 -3.18 -26.46 5.02
N GLY A 298 -2.98 -27.25 3.99
CA GLY A 298 -3.25 -26.92 2.59
C GLY A 298 -2.03 -26.45 1.80
N GLU A 299 -2.08 -26.71 0.51
CA GLU A 299 -0.98 -26.45 -0.43
C GLU A 299 -0.63 -24.94 -0.51
N PHE A 300 -1.62 -24.06 -0.40
CA PHE A 300 -1.39 -22.62 -0.39
C PHE A 300 -0.48 -22.16 0.77
N SER A 301 -0.46 -22.89 1.88
CA SER A 301 0.44 -22.60 3.00
C SER A 301 1.91 -22.77 2.64
N VAL A 302 2.23 -23.66 1.68
CA VAL A 302 3.59 -23.84 1.16
C VAL A 302 4.03 -22.58 0.42
N TYR A 303 3.20 -22.07 -0.50
CA TYR A 303 3.51 -20.86 -1.27
C TYR A 303 3.64 -19.62 -0.37
N ASN A 304 2.72 -19.44 0.59
CA ASN A 304 2.77 -18.31 1.52
C ASN A 304 4.03 -18.36 2.40
N ALA A 305 4.44 -19.57 2.84
CA ALA A 305 5.66 -19.76 3.62
C ALA A 305 6.92 -19.54 2.80
N LEU A 306 6.97 -20.02 1.53
CA LEU A 306 8.07 -19.73 0.61
C LEU A 306 8.23 -18.23 0.37
N ALA A 307 7.13 -17.50 0.15
CA ALA A 307 7.15 -16.06 0.02
C ALA A 307 7.76 -15.38 1.26
N ALA A 308 7.31 -15.80 2.46
CA ALA A 308 7.83 -15.25 3.72
C ALA A 308 9.31 -15.56 3.93
N LEU A 309 9.73 -16.79 3.60
CA LEU A 309 11.13 -17.20 3.64
C LEU A 309 11.98 -16.36 2.68
N ALA A 310 11.53 -16.22 1.42
CA ALA A 310 12.25 -15.45 0.42
C ALA A 310 12.40 -13.96 0.83
N VAL A 311 11.36 -13.35 1.41
CA VAL A 311 11.44 -11.99 1.96
C VAL A 311 12.46 -11.92 3.10
N GLY A 312 12.43 -12.87 4.04
CA GLY A 312 13.40 -12.94 5.13
C GLY A 312 14.84 -13.01 4.60
N LYS A 313 15.08 -13.83 3.58
CA LYS A 313 16.41 -14.00 2.95
C LYS A 313 16.85 -12.77 2.14
N VAL A 314 15.94 -12.02 1.55
CA VAL A 314 16.24 -10.76 0.86
C VAL A 314 16.67 -9.67 1.84
N LEU A 315 16.11 -9.68 3.03
CA LEU A 315 16.36 -8.65 4.04
C LEU A 315 17.48 -9.02 5.04
N GLY A 316 18.04 -10.24 4.98
CA GLY A 316 19.14 -10.74 5.84
C GLY A 316 18.60 -11.33 7.11
#